data_8257ce28e4c4460d253f9c7fb58039d1
#
_entry.id   8257ce28e4c4460d253f9c7fb58039d1
#
_cell.length_a   1.000
_cell.length_b   1.000
_cell.length_c   1.000
_cell.angle_alpha   90.00
_cell.angle_beta   90.00
_cell.angle_gamma   90.00
#
_symmetry.space_group_name_H-M   'P 1'
#
loop_
_entity.id
_entity.type
_entity.pdbx_description
1 polymer ?
#
loop_
_entity_poly.entity_id
_entity_poly.type
_entity_poly.pdbx_seq_one_letter_code
_entity_poly.pdbx_strand_id
1 'polypeptide(L)' 'MTLTLNGESRVFNGPADGPLSVAGLLVVLGLDTRKVAVERNEEIVPRSRYAETWLASGDSLEIVHFIGGG' A
#
# COMPACT_ATOMS: atom_id res chain seq x y z
N MET A 1 -10.34 8.73 -0.55
CA MET A 1 -10.26 7.45 0.18
C MET A 1 -9.43 7.64 1.44
N THR A 2 -9.90 7.12 2.53
CA THR A 2 -9.19 7.21 3.81
C THR A 2 -8.59 5.85 4.12
N LEU A 3 -7.29 5.82 4.36
CA LEU A 3 -6.56 4.60 4.71
C LEU A 3 -5.83 4.82 6.03
N THR A 4 -5.60 3.74 6.76
CA THR A 4 -4.70 3.78 7.92
C THR A 4 -3.37 3.19 7.49
N LEU A 5 -2.31 3.99 7.56
CA LEU A 5 -0.96 3.56 7.21
C LEU A 5 -0.10 3.52 8.45
N ASN A 6 0.36 2.34 8.83
CA ASN A 6 1.21 2.16 10.01
C ASN A 6 0.61 2.85 11.24
N GLY A 7 -0.70 2.66 11.42
CA GLY A 7 -1.42 3.21 12.56
C GLY A 7 -1.89 4.65 12.41
N GLU A 8 -1.60 5.30 11.29
CA GLU A 8 -1.95 6.70 11.07
C GLU A 8 -3.02 6.83 9.99
N SER A 9 -4.09 7.55 10.29
CA SER A 9 -5.15 7.80 9.32
C SER A 9 -4.68 8.84 8.30
N ARG A 10 -4.80 8.53 7.02
CA ARG A 10 -4.39 9.41 5.94
C ARG A 10 -5.41 9.38 4.81
N VAL A 11 -5.59 10.54 4.19
CA VAL A 11 -6.51 10.68 3.06
C VAL A 11 -5.71 10.69 1.77
N PHE A 12 -6.15 9.86 0.83
CA PHE A 12 -5.56 9.80 -0.50
C PHE A 12 -6.61 10.11 -1.53
N ASN A 13 -6.26 10.96 -2.48
CA ASN A 13 -7.08 11.16 -3.67
C ASN A 13 -6.68 10.05 -4.62
N GLY A 14 -7.61 9.14 -4.89
CA GLY A 14 -7.36 8.09 -5.85
C GLY A 14 -7.09 8.65 -7.23
N PRO A 15 -6.62 7.83 -8.15
CA PRO A 15 -6.46 8.27 -9.52
C PRO A 15 -7.80 8.74 -10.08
N ALA A 16 -7.76 9.74 -10.96
CA ALA A 16 -8.97 10.33 -11.50
C ALA A 16 -9.86 9.31 -12.22
N ASP A 17 -9.27 8.24 -12.66
CA ASP A 17 -9.92 7.26 -13.52
C ASP A 17 -10.07 5.87 -12.90
N GLY A 18 -9.97 5.73 -11.60
CA GLY A 18 -10.23 4.42 -11.05
C GLY A 18 -9.72 4.16 -9.64
N PRO A 19 -9.84 2.92 -9.21
CA PRO A 19 -9.43 2.51 -7.87
C PRO A 19 -7.91 2.49 -7.71
N LEU A 20 -7.48 2.55 -6.46
CA LEU A 20 -6.07 2.53 -6.10
C LEU A 20 -5.67 1.12 -5.70
N SER A 21 -4.61 0.59 -6.31
CA SER A 21 -4.03 -0.69 -5.92
C SER A 21 -2.90 -0.48 -4.91
N VAL A 22 -2.45 -1.58 -4.30
CA VAL A 22 -1.26 -1.53 -3.44
C VAL A 22 -0.08 -0.98 -4.22
N ALA A 23 0.14 -1.46 -5.45
CA ALA A 23 1.22 -0.94 -6.30
C ALA A 23 1.07 0.56 -6.53
N GLY A 24 -0.14 1.02 -6.83
CA GLY A 24 -0.41 2.44 -7.04
C GLY A 24 -0.14 3.27 -5.79
N LEU A 25 -0.52 2.75 -4.63
CA LEU A 25 -0.25 3.43 -3.37
C LEU A 25 1.25 3.59 -3.15
N LEU A 26 2.03 2.55 -3.40
CA LEU A 26 3.48 2.62 -3.23
C LEU A 26 4.11 3.66 -4.15
N VAL A 27 3.59 3.80 -5.37
CA VAL A 27 4.05 4.85 -6.28
C VAL A 27 3.75 6.24 -5.70
N VAL A 28 2.53 6.44 -5.20
CA VAL A 28 2.15 7.72 -4.59
C VAL A 28 3.04 8.05 -3.40
N LEU A 29 3.41 7.05 -2.61
CA LEU A 29 4.28 7.24 -1.45
C LEU A 29 5.76 7.36 -1.82
N GLY A 30 6.12 7.12 -3.07
CA GLY A 30 7.51 7.16 -3.51
C GLY A 30 8.35 5.99 -3.03
N LEU A 31 7.72 4.85 -2.79
CA LEU A 31 8.41 3.68 -2.25
C LEU A 31 8.72 2.67 -3.35
N ASP A 32 9.87 2.01 -3.20
CA ASP A 32 10.27 0.93 -4.12
C ASP A 32 9.59 -0.36 -3.69
N THR A 33 8.79 -0.94 -4.58
CA THR A 33 8.04 -2.16 -4.29
C THR A 33 8.94 -3.33 -3.90
N ARG A 34 10.18 -3.30 -4.34
CA ARG A 34 11.14 -4.38 -4.05
C ARG A 34 11.77 -4.27 -2.67
N LYS A 35 11.55 -3.15 -2.00
CA LYS A 35 12.19 -2.85 -0.72
C LYS A 35 11.22 -2.76 0.44
N VAL A 36 9.98 -3.16 0.22
CA VAL A 36 8.96 -3.09 1.25
C VAL A 36 8.19 -4.40 1.35
N ALA A 37 7.67 -4.66 2.52
CA ALA A 37 6.66 -5.68 2.75
C ALA A 37 5.38 -4.98 3.14
N VAL A 38 4.26 -5.46 2.64
CA VAL A 38 2.95 -4.84 2.87
C VAL A 38 1.99 -5.86 3.48
N GLU A 39 1.32 -5.45 4.56
CA GLU A 39 0.18 -6.16 5.09
C GLU A 39 -1.05 -5.28 4.89
N ARG A 40 -2.15 -5.90 4.52
CA ARG A 40 -3.43 -5.24 4.37
C ARG A 40 -4.45 -5.93 5.26
N ASN A 41 -5.00 -5.19 6.22
CA ASN A 41 -5.96 -5.74 7.19
C ASN A 41 -5.42 -7.02 7.85
N GLU A 42 -4.15 -6.96 8.28
CA GLU A 42 -3.43 -8.03 8.97
C GLU A 42 -3.09 -9.24 8.10
N GLU A 43 -3.25 -9.12 6.79
CA GLU A 43 -2.87 -10.18 5.87
C GLU A 43 -1.72 -9.72 4.98
N ILE A 44 -0.70 -10.56 4.85
CA ILE A 44 0.44 -10.26 3.99
C ILE A 44 -0.02 -10.24 2.54
N VAL A 45 0.37 -9.18 1.82
CA VAL A 45 0.13 -9.09 0.39
C VAL A 45 1.40 -9.55 -0.33
N PRO A 46 1.35 -10.64 -1.10
CA PRO A 46 2.52 -11.04 -1.89
C PRO A 46 2.87 -9.96 -2.90
N ARG A 47 4.18 -9.76 -3.12
CA ARG A 47 4.63 -8.74 -4.07
C ARG A 47 4.02 -8.93 -5.45
N SER A 48 3.89 -10.17 -5.89
CA SER A 48 3.30 -10.50 -7.18
C SER A 48 1.82 -10.07 -7.30
N ARG A 49 1.19 -9.71 -6.19
CA ARG A 49 -0.21 -9.31 -6.16
C ARG A 49 -0.41 -7.83 -5.94
N TYR A 50 0.65 -7.05 -5.80
CA TYR A 50 0.52 -5.62 -5.50
C TYR A 50 -0.33 -4.88 -6.54
N ALA A 51 -0.14 -5.20 -7.81
CA ALA A 51 -0.88 -4.51 -8.88
C ALA A 51 -2.35 -4.91 -8.97
N GLU A 52 -2.71 -6.02 -8.38
CA GLU A 52 -4.07 -6.56 -8.42
C GLU A 52 -4.81 -6.46 -7.09
N THR A 53 -4.16 -5.98 -6.05
CA THR A 53 -4.79 -5.84 -4.74
C THR A 53 -5.36 -4.45 -4.63
N TRP A 54 -6.67 -4.36 -4.77
CA TRP A 54 -7.37 -3.09 -4.79
C TRP A 54 -7.73 -2.67 -3.38
N LEU A 55 -7.48 -1.40 -3.08
CA LEU A 55 -7.72 -0.84 -1.77
C LEU A 55 -9.13 -0.27 -1.68
N ALA A 56 -9.69 -0.30 -0.48
CA ALA A 56 -10.98 0.29 -0.18
C ALA A 56 -10.82 1.26 0.97
N SER A 57 -11.66 2.28 1.00
CA SER A 57 -11.65 3.23 2.10
C SER A 57 -11.87 2.49 3.43
N GLY A 58 -11.06 2.80 4.43
CA GLY A 58 -11.09 2.11 5.72
C GLY A 58 -10.07 0.98 5.86
N ASP A 59 -9.39 0.62 4.77
CA ASP A 59 -8.35 -0.40 4.86
C ASP A 59 -7.20 0.07 5.75
N SER A 60 -6.62 -0.89 6.46
CA SER A 60 -5.45 -0.67 7.31
C SER A 60 -4.25 -1.37 6.67
N LEU A 61 -3.18 -0.62 6.49
CA LEU A 61 -1.96 -1.11 5.84
C LEU A 61 -0.77 -0.92 6.76
N GLU A 62 0.06 -1.95 6.80
CA GLU A 62 1.37 -1.88 7.43
C GLU A 62 2.41 -2.03 6.34
N ILE A 63 3.30 -1.05 6.23
CA ILE A 63 4.37 -1.06 5.24
C ILE A 63 5.69 -1.01 5.97
N VAL A 64 6.50 -2.03 5.76
CA VAL A 64 7.79 -2.16 6.42
C VAL A 64 8.88 -2.08 5.36
N HIS A 65 9.86 -1.23 5.58
CA HIS A 65 11.03 -1.13 4.72
C HIS A 65 12.07 -2.16 5.12
N PHE A 66 12.67 -2.79 4.12
CA PHE A 66 13.87 -3.59 4.35
C PHE A 66 15.08 -2.68 4.33
N ILE A 67 15.90 -2.77 5.34
CA ILE A 67 17.12 -2.00 5.45
C ILE A 67 18.28 -2.92 5.08
N GLY A 68 19.22 -2.39 4.30
CA GLY A 68 20.43 -3.14 3.99
C GLY A 68 20.27 -4.18 2.91
N GLY A 69 19.41 -3.94 2.06
CA GLY A 69 19.40 -4.56 0.77
C GLY A 69 19.43 -6.07 0.71
N GLY A 70 18.76 -6.61 1.32
CA GLY A 70 18.72 -8.01 1.00
C GLY A 70 18.37 -8.28 -0.46
#